data_0c96a47fba37822bedfecf5702620d8f
#
_entry.id   0c96a47fba37822bedfecf5702620d8f
#
_cell.length_a   1.000
_cell.length_b   1.000
_cell.length_c   1.000
_cell.angle_alpha   90.00
_cell.angle_beta   90.00
_cell.angle_gamma   90.00
#
_symmetry.space_group_name_H-M   'P 1'
#
loop_
_entity.id
_entity.type
_entity.pdbx_description
1 polymer ?
#
loop_
_entity_poly.entity_id
_entity_poly.type
_entity_poly.pdbx_seq_one_letter_code
_entity_poly.pdbx_strand_id
1 'polypeptide(L)'
;RWLVIAPLTKTGSVLDMGVVDSRRGKRGTGKRLETKKATSLFKLICDQNPNTLGVDIDAEGIEILRSNGFNTRHEDVMSMDLGQTFDTIVAGELIEHLPDPGTFLKNMSRHLNPDGTLVITTPNPFYSKQSWKIWRHDQPSVHEEHVCWFDPITLKTLCEMSGLRVDKIYWVRKKQGFLK
;
A
#
# COMPACT_ATOMS: atom_id res chain seq x y z
N ARG A 1 -6.32 -7.44 -7.18
CA ARG A 1 -5.50 -6.23 -7.36
C ARG A 1 -4.29 -6.48 -8.25
N TRP A 2 -3.61 -7.65 -8.17
CA TRP A 2 -2.44 -7.96 -8.98
C TRP A 2 -2.67 -7.78 -10.50
N LEU A 3 -3.81 -8.21 -11.03
CA LEU A 3 -4.14 -8.05 -12.46
C LEU A 3 -4.15 -6.58 -12.95
N VAL A 4 -4.33 -5.62 -12.04
CA VAL A 4 -4.28 -4.18 -12.36
C VAL A 4 -2.86 -3.64 -12.21
N ILE A 5 -2.13 -4.08 -11.18
CA ILE A 5 -0.79 -3.59 -10.83
C ILE A 5 0.27 -4.18 -11.78
N ALA A 6 0.21 -5.47 -12.08
CA ALA A 6 1.22 -6.17 -12.87
C ALA A 6 1.56 -5.51 -14.22
N PRO A 7 0.61 -5.06 -15.03
CA PRO A 7 0.94 -4.40 -16.30
C PRO A 7 1.71 -3.09 -16.10
N LEU A 8 1.46 -2.36 -15.01
CA LEU A 8 2.06 -1.05 -14.71
C LEU A 8 3.48 -1.17 -14.14
N THR A 9 3.79 -2.29 -13.48
CA THR A 9 5.07 -2.52 -12.81
C THR A 9 6.01 -3.45 -13.59
N LYS A 10 5.64 -3.83 -14.83
CA LYS A 10 6.41 -4.78 -15.64
C LYS A 10 7.73 -4.20 -16.16
N THR A 11 7.75 -2.92 -16.46
CA THR A 11 8.91 -2.22 -17.06
C THR A 11 9.10 -0.87 -16.38
N GLY A 12 10.24 -0.23 -16.64
CA GLY A 12 10.58 1.06 -16.03
C GLY A 12 11.07 0.95 -14.59
N SER A 13 11.22 2.09 -13.96
CA SER A 13 11.60 2.21 -12.54
C SER A 13 10.35 2.12 -11.66
N VAL A 14 10.39 1.28 -10.63
CA VAL A 14 9.26 1.03 -9.73
C VAL A 14 9.67 1.31 -8.29
N LEU A 15 8.82 2.06 -7.58
CA LEU A 15 8.88 2.24 -6.13
C LEU A 15 7.68 1.54 -5.50
N ASP A 16 7.89 0.61 -4.58
CA ASP A 16 6.83 0.01 -3.74
C ASP A 16 7.02 0.42 -2.29
N MET A 17 5.93 0.78 -1.61
CA MET A 17 5.94 1.33 -0.25
C MET A 17 5.16 0.45 0.72
N GLY A 18 5.65 0.36 1.96
CA GLY A 18 5.09 -0.55 2.96
C GLY A 18 5.42 -2.01 2.61
N VAL A 19 6.71 -2.28 2.33
CA VAL A 19 7.15 -3.58 1.79
C VAL A 19 7.37 -4.64 2.86
N VAL A 20 7.36 -4.28 4.13
CA VAL A 20 7.56 -5.20 5.26
C VAL A 20 6.21 -5.68 5.80
N ASP A 21 5.99 -6.99 5.75
CA ASP A 21 4.85 -7.65 6.43
C ASP A 21 5.26 -8.02 7.87
N SER A 22 4.95 -7.16 8.82
CA SER A 22 5.16 -7.41 10.24
C SER A 22 3.91 -8.09 10.83
N ARG A 23 3.88 -9.43 10.85
CA ARG A 23 2.77 -10.16 11.47
C ARG A 23 2.88 -10.09 12.98
N ARG A 24 2.09 -9.24 13.60
CA ARG A 24 1.86 -9.30 15.04
C ARG A 24 1.07 -10.56 15.38
N GLY A 25 1.62 -11.42 16.26
CA GLY A 25 0.88 -12.56 16.80
C GLY A 25 -0.43 -12.08 17.43
N LYS A 26 -1.49 -12.91 17.33
CA LYS A 26 -2.79 -12.60 17.95
C LYS A 26 -2.60 -12.23 19.44
N ARG A 27 -3.20 -11.11 19.86
CA ARG A 27 -3.27 -10.70 21.26
C ARG A 27 -3.72 -11.91 22.11
N GLY A 28 -2.92 -12.29 23.11
CA GLY A 28 -3.29 -13.30 24.11
C GLY A 28 -2.44 -14.57 24.15
N THR A 29 -1.52 -14.81 23.21
CA THR A 29 -0.73 -16.06 23.21
C THR A 29 0.68 -15.94 23.81
N GLY A 30 1.09 -14.78 24.31
CA GLY A 30 2.39 -14.55 25.00
C GLY A 30 3.66 -14.84 24.18
N LYS A 31 3.56 -15.34 22.96
CA LYS A 31 4.68 -15.58 22.04
C LYS A 31 4.60 -14.60 20.86
N ARG A 32 5.35 -13.52 20.97
CA ARG A 32 5.59 -12.55 19.92
C ARG A 32 6.64 -13.10 18.95
N LEU A 33 6.23 -14.01 18.07
CA LEU A 33 7.03 -14.38 16.89
C LEU A 33 6.71 -13.35 15.80
N GLU A 34 7.42 -12.23 15.83
CA GLU A 34 7.43 -11.29 14.71
C GLU A 34 8.29 -11.89 13.60
N THR A 35 7.66 -12.54 12.64
CA THR A 35 8.31 -12.91 11.39
C THR A 35 8.17 -11.73 10.43
N LYS A 36 9.24 -10.97 10.25
CA LYS A 36 9.32 -9.91 9.26
C LYS A 36 9.70 -10.50 7.91
N LYS A 37 8.94 -10.19 6.89
CA LYS A 37 9.17 -10.68 5.52
C LYS A 37 8.64 -9.68 4.50
N ALA A 38 9.07 -9.82 3.24
CA ALA A 38 8.48 -9.07 2.13
C ALA A 38 6.98 -9.32 2.03
N THR A 39 6.19 -8.25 1.77
CA THR A 39 4.78 -8.40 1.43
C THR A 39 4.64 -9.25 0.17
N SER A 40 3.50 -9.94 0.04
CA SER A 40 3.24 -10.74 -1.16
C SER A 40 3.21 -9.89 -2.43
N LEU A 41 2.79 -8.62 -2.32
CA LEU A 41 2.76 -7.70 -3.45
C LEU A 41 4.18 -7.32 -3.88
N PHE A 42 5.02 -6.87 -2.95
CA PHE A 42 6.41 -6.49 -3.23
C PHE A 42 7.18 -7.63 -3.89
N LYS A 43 7.05 -8.86 -3.35
CA LYS A 43 7.69 -10.02 -3.92
C LYS A 43 7.25 -10.26 -5.37
N LEU A 44 5.95 -10.20 -5.69
CA LEU A 44 5.44 -10.37 -7.04
C LEU A 44 5.93 -9.27 -8.00
N ILE A 45 6.11 -8.04 -7.51
CA ILE A 45 6.65 -6.93 -8.32
C ILE A 45 8.14 -7.19 -8.60
N CYS A 46 8.94 -7.53 -7.60
CA CYS A 46 10.36 -7.85 -7.76
C CYS A 46 10.60 -9.05 -8.67
N ASP A 47 9.77 -10.10 -8.57
CA ASP A 47 9.87 -11.31 -9.41
C ASP A 47 9.69 -10.98 -10.90
N GLN A 48 8.92 -9.94 -11.25
CA GLN A 48 8.73 -9.54 -12.65
C GLN A 48 9.58 -8.34 -13.09
N ASN A 49 10.01 -7.48 -12.15
CA ASN A 49 10.83 -6.30 -12.46
C ASN A 49 11.93 -6.12 -11.41
N PRO A 50 13.17 -6.54 -11.72
CA PRO A 50 14.31 -6.36 -10.82
C PRO A 50 14.67 -4.89 -10.52
N ASN A 51 14.21 -3.94 -11.36
CA ASN A 51 14.43 -2.51 -11.16
C ASN A 51 13.35 -1.91 -10.22
N THR A 52 13.06 -2.62 -9.12
CA THR A 52 12.11 -2.21 -8.10
C THR A 52 12.85 -1.83 -6.83
N LEU A 53 12.57 -0.64 -6.31
CA LEU A 53 12.99 -0.21 -4.98
C LEU A 53 11.83 -0.39 -4.00
N GLY A 54 12.07 -1.04 -2.88
CA GLY A 54 11.13 -1.12 -1.76
C GLY A 54 11.49 -0.14 -0.65
N VAL A 55 10.51 0.52 -0.06
CA VAL A 55 10.72 1.37 1.13
C VAL A 55 9.75 1.02 2.25
N ASP A 56 10.23 1.13 3.49
CA ASP A 56 9.43 0.92 4.69
C ASP A 56 10.05 1.68 5.87
N ILE A 57 9.23 2.04 6.84
CA ILE A 57 9.65 2.67 8.09
C ILE A 57 10.23 1.65 9.11
N ASP A 58 10.01 0.35 8.89
CA ASP A 58 10.55 -0.73 9.72
C ASP A 58 12.01 -1.03 9.37
N ALA A 59 12.94 -0.37 10.06
CA ALA A 59 14.39 -0.50 9.82
C ALA A 59 14.88 -1.96 9.91
N GLU A 60 14.41 -2.72 10.90
CA GLU A 60 14.81 -4.12 11.07
C GLU A 60 14.27 -5.00 9.94
N GLY A 61 13.00 -4.79 9.55
CA GLY A 61 12.39 -5.47 8.42
C GLY A 61 13.11 -5.18 7.11
N ILE A 62 13.49 -3.94 6.87
CA ILE A 62 14.29 -3.54 5.70
C ILE A 62 15.64 -4.24 5.66
N GLU A 63 16.35 -4.35 6.80
CA GLU A 63 17.63 -5.04 6.85
C GLU A 63 17.50 -6.53 6.54
N ILE A 64 16.45 -7.18 7.06
CA ILE A 64 16.12 -8.57 6.72
C ILE A 64 15.83 -8.73 5.24
N LEU A 65 15.06 -7.82 4.63
CA LEU A 65 14.77 -7.88 3.19
C LEU A 65 16.04 -7.67 2.35
N ARG A 66 16.88 -6.72 2.75
CA ARG A 66 18.17 -6.45 2.08
C ARG A 66 19.10 -7.66 2.14
N SER A 67 19.21 -8.33 3.28
CA SER A 67 20.01 -9.55 3.43
C SER A 67 19.48 -10.72 2.59
N ASN A 68 18.19 -10.70 2.23
CA ASN A 68 17.55 -11.65 1.32
C ASN A 68 17.64 -11.24 -0.17
N GLY A 69 18.43 -10.20 -0.49
CA GLY A 69 18.71 -9.78 -1.87
C GLY A 69 17.71 -8.80 -2.48
N PHE A 70 16.75 -8.27 -1.68
CA PHE A 70 15.85 -7.23 -2.16
C PHE A 70 16.54 -5.85 -2.15
N ASN A 71 16.24 -5.05 -3.18
CA ASN A 71 16.68 -3.64 -3.21
C ASN A 71 15.71 -2.82 -2.35
N THR A 72 16.12 -2.49 -1.12
CA THR A 72 15.24 -1.80 -0.16
C THR A 72 15.96 -0.67 0.58
N ARG A 73 15.20 0.35 1.00
CA ARG A 73 15.67 1.45 1.85
C ARG A 73 14.75 1.64 3.05
N HIS A 74 15.34 1.98 4.18
CA HIS A 74 14.61 2.43 5.36
C HIS A 74 14.26 3.91 5.19
N GLU A 75 12.97 4.22 5.00
CA GLU A 75 12.49 5.57 4.73
C GLU A 75 11.10 5.78 5.34
N ASP A 76 10.83 7.01 5.76
CA ASP A 76 9.49 7.45 6.09
C ASP A 76 8.85 8.10 4.84
N VAL A 77 7.79 7.48 4.32
CA VAL A 77 7.07 7.93 3.12
C VAL A 77 6.47 9.33 3.26
N MET A 78 6.31 9.82 4.49
CA MET A 78 5.81 11.17 4.76
C MET A 78 6.85 12.27 4.49
N SER A 79 8.14 11.96 4.64
CA SER A 79 9.22 12.94 4.61
C SER A 79 10.40 12.58 3.70
N MET A 80 10.42 11.36 3.13
CA MET A 80 11.52 10.88 2.31
C MET A 80 11.82 11.79 1.11
N ASP A 81 13.10 11.87 0.78
CA ASP A 81 13.61 12.38 -0.50
C ASP A 81 14.62 11.38 -1.04
N LEU A 82 14.23 10.66 -2.09
CA LEU A 82 15.05 9.61 -2.69
C LEU A 82 16.07 10.15 -3.71
N GLY A 83 16.00 11.45 -4.06
CA GLY A 83 16.85 12.07 -5.07
C GLY A 83 16.64 11.52 -6.49
N GLN A 84 15.53 10.80 -6.73
CA GLN A 84 15.19 10.19 -8.02
C GLN A 84 13.67 10.11 -8.19
N THR A 85 13.24 9.92 -9.43
CA THR A 85 11.84 9.76 -9.80
C THR A 85 11.56 8.38 -10.40
N PHE A 86 10.29 7.98 -10.43
CA PHE A 86 9.86 6.64 -10.83
C PHE A 86 8.76 6.68 -11.89
N ASP A 87 8.74 5.68 -12.77
CA ASP A 87 7.69 5.49 -13.76
C ASP A 87 6.41 4.95 -13.09
N THR A 88 6.57 4.12 -12.05
CA THR A 88 5.43 3.62 -11.27
C THR A 88 5.75 3.65 -9.78
N ILE A 89 4.84 4.24 -9.00
CA ILE A 89 4.87 4.19 -7.54
C ILE A 89 3.67 3.37 -7.06
N VAL A 90 3.87 2.43 -6.14
CA VAL A 90 2.82 1.58 -5.59
C VAL A 90 2.67 1.82 -4.10
N ALA A 91 1.44 2.14 -3.66
CA ALA A 91 1.02 2.29 -2.27
C ALA A 91 -0.09 1.28 -1.97
N GLY A 92 0.31 0.08 -1.59
CA GLY A 92 -0.61 -1.04 -1.43
C GLY A 92 -1.13 -1.20 -0.01
N GLU A 93 -2.36 -0.76 0.31
CA GLU A 93 -2.94 -0.82 1.67
C GLU A 93 -2.06 -0.03 2.66
N LEU A 94 -1.66 1.18 2.26
CA LEU A 94 -0.77 2.04 3.02
C LEU A 94 -1.44 3.33 3.46
N ILE A 95 -2.17 4.00 2.53
CA ILE A 95 -2.69 5.37 2.73
C ILE A 95 -3.65 5.48 3.93
N GLU A 96 -4.38 4.41 4.25
CA GLU A 96 -5.28 4.34 5.41
C GLU A 96 -4.57 4.34 6.77
N HIS A 97 -3.27 4.04 6.78
CA HIS A 97 -2.43 4.05 7.98
C HIS A 97 -1.73 5.39 8.22
N LEU A 98 -1.77 6.30 7.25
CA LEU A 98 -1.00 7.55 7.30
C LEU A 98 -1.77 8.67 8.01
N PRO A 99 -1.14 9.40 8.95
CA PRO A 99 -1.79 10.47 9.70
C PRO A 99 -2.09 11.71 8.85
N ASP A 100 -1.34 11.95 7.78
CA ASP A 100 -1.53 13.04 6.83
C ASP A 100 -1.41 12.55 5.38
N PRO A 101 -2.48 11.98 4.83
CA PRO A 101 -2.48 11.49 3.45
C PRO A 101 -2.23 12.57 2.39
N GLY A 102 -2.58 13.83 2.68
CA GLY A 102 -2.33 14.94 1.77
C GLY A 102 -0.85 15.25 1.60
N THR A 103 -0.09 15.30 2.68
CA THR A 103 1.38 15.45 2.64
C THR A 103 2.04 14.26 1.94
N PHE A 104 1.59 13.04 2.22
CA PHE A 104 2.04 11.85 1.51
C PHE A 104 1.85 11.97 -0.02
N LEU A 105 0.64 12.31 -0.48
CA LEU A 105 0.35 12.44 -1.91
C LEU A 105 1.19 13.53 -2.59
N LYS A 106 1.40 14.67 -1.93
CA LYS A 106 2.31 15.73 -2.41
C LYS A 106 3.75 15.23 -2.50
N ASN A 107 4.20 14.43 -1.55
CA ASN A 107 5.53 13.85 -1.61
C ASN A 107 5.64 12.87 -2.78
N MET A 108 4.63 12.01 -2.99
CA MET A 108 4.62 11.08 -4.13
C MET A 108 4.62 11.80 -5.47
N SER A 109 3.91 12.91 -5.61
CA SER A 109 3.91 13.69 -6.86
C SER A 109 5.29 14.21 -7.26
N ARG A 110 6.19 14.46 -6.29
CA ARG A 110 7.58 14.87 -6.57
C ARG A 110 8.48 13.71 -6.98
N HIS A 111 8.12 12.48 -6.60
CA HIS A 111 8.86 11.27 -6.94
C HIS A 111 8.35 10.59 -8.21
N LEU A 112 7.31 11.11 -8.86
CA LEU A 112 6.83 10.61 -10.15
C LEU A 112 7.58 11.25 -11.31
N ASN A 113 7.92 10.46 -12.33
CA ASN A 113 8.27 10.98 -13.65
C ASN A 113 7.09 11.76 -14.25
N PRO A 114 7.29 12.65 -15.25
CA PRO A 114 6.21 13.45 -15.85
C PRO A 114 4.99 12.65 -16.32
N ASP A 115 5.20 11.43 -16.85
CA ASP A 115 4.15 10.51 -17.28
C ASP A 115 4.00 9.31 -16.33
N GLY A 116 4.56 9.41 -15.13
CA GLY A 116 4.56 8.35 -14.14
C GLY A 116 3.18 8.11 -13.52
N THR A 117 2.97 6.92 -13.01
CA THR A 117 1.70 6.48 -12.44
C THR A 117 1.83 6.14 -10.95
N LEU A 118 1.02 6.78 -10.11
CA LEU A 118 0.82 6.37 -8.72
C LEU A 118 -0.35 5.39 -8.64
N VAL A 119 -0.12 4.22 -8.09
CA VAL A 119 -1.14 3.18 -7.84
C VAL A 119 -1.42 3.11 -6.35
N ILE A 120 -2.63 3.46 -5.95
CA ILE A 120 -3.06 3.37 -4.55
C ILE A 120 -4.09 2.24 -4.43
N THR A 121 -3.93 1.37 -3.43
CA THR A 121 -5.00 0.46 -3.01
C THR A 121 -5.34 0.69 -1.55
N THR A 122 -6.63 0.66 -1.22
CA THR A 122 -7.13 0.84 0.15
C THR A 122 -8.43 0.02 0.32
N PRO A 123 -8.77 -0.41 1.54
CA PRO A 123 -10.02 -1.13 1.78
C PRO A 123 -11.25 -0.29 1.45
N ASN A 124 -12.27 -0.94 0.89
CA ASN A 124 -13.57 -0.30 0.70
C ASN A 124 -14.36 -0.30 2.01
N PRO A 125 -14.63 0.87 2.64
CA PRO A 125 -15.38 0.97 3.87
C PRO A 125 -16.87 0.66 3.69
N PHE A 126 -17.40 0.77 2.47
CA PHE A 126 -18.84 0.63 2.15
C PHE A 126 -19.23 -0.74 1.59
N TYR A 127 -18.46 -1.81 1.84
CA TYR A 127 -18.89 -3.13 1.42
C TYR A 127 -20.05 -3.65 2.31
N SER A 128 -20.99 -4.37 1.70
CA SER A 128 -22.27 -4.75 2.33
C SER A 128 -22.16 -5.43 3.71
N LYS A 129 -21.13 -6.27 3.91
CA LYS A 129 -20.90 -6.91 5.22
C LYS A 129 -20.49 -5.91 6.31
N GLN A 130 -19.86 -4.80 5.95
CA GLN A 130 -19.50 -3.73 6.88
C GLN A 130 -20.77 -3.02 7.36
N SER A 131 -21.65 -2.63 6.42
CA SER A 131 -22.94 -2.01 6.74
C SER A 131 -23.78 -2.93 7.64
N TRP A 132 -23.81 -4.24 7.35
CA TRP A 132 -24.52 -5.21 8.18
C TRP A 132 -23.91 -5.34 9.60
N LYS A 133 -22.58 -5.30 9.74
CA LYS A 133 -21.93 -5.33 11.05
C LYS A 133 -22.23 -4.08 11.87
N ILE A 134 -22.18 -2.89 11.23
CA ILE A 134 -22.54 -1.63 11.89
C ILE A 134 -23.97 -1.70 12.39
N TRP A 135 -24.92 -2.13 11.53
CA TRP A 135 -26.31 -2.26 11.90
C TRP A 135 -26.55 -3.26 13.04
N ARG A 136 -25.78 -4.37 13.08
CA ARG A 136 -25.97 -5.46 14.08
C ARG A 136 -25.26 -5.21 15.40
N HIS A 137 -24.12 -4.52 15.38
CA HIS A 137 -23.21 -4.42 16.53
C HIS A 137 -22.85 -2.99 16.90
N ASP A 138 -23.46 -1.99 16.26
CA ASP A 138 -23.17 -0.56 16.43
C ASP A 138 -21.67 -0.20 16.24
N GLN A 139 -20.91 -1.08 15.62
CA GLN A 139 -19.47 -0.89 15.44
C GLN A 139 -18.99 -1.39 14.06
N PRO A 140 -18.16 -0.60 13.37
CA PRO A 140 -17.48 -1.05 12.17
C PRO A 140 -16.36 -2.06 12.50
N SER A 141 -16.08 -2.95 11.55
CA SER A 141 -14.90 -3.82 11.62
C SER A 141 -13.74 -3.15 10.91
N VAL A 142 -12.88 -2.49 11.67
CA VAL A 142 -11.72 -1.75 11.18
C VAL A 142 -10.45 -2.36 11.76
N HIS A 143 -9.35 -2.33 11.02
CA HIS A 143 -8.04 -2.68 11.56
C HIS A 143 -7.62 -1.63 12.56
N GLU A 144 -7.02 -2.03 13.69
CA GLU A 144 -6.66 -1.13 14.79
C GLU A 144 -5.68 -0.01 14.38
N GLU A 145 -4.93 -0.20 13.31
CA GLU A 145 -3.93 0.74 12.79
C GLU A 145 -4.46 1.66 11.69
N HIS A 146 -5.73 1.52 11.27
CA HIS A 146 -6.33 2.43 10.30
C HIS A 146 -6.74 3.72 10.98
N VAL A 147 -6.24 4.84 10.49
CA VAL A 147 -6.55 6.18 11.00
C VAL A 147 -7.57 6.91 10.14
N CYS A 148 -7.77 6.47 8.90
CA CYS A 148 -8.77 7.04 8.01
C CYS A 148 -9.39 6.00 7.07
N TRP A 149 -10.52 6.40 6.44
CA TRP A 149 -11.22 5.64 5.42
C TRP A 149 -11.40 6.50 4.19
N PHE A 150 -11.29 5.86 3.03
CA PHE A 150 -11.48 6.52 1.76
C PHE A 150 -12.60 5.87 0.95
N ASP A 151 -13.51 6.69 0.45
CA ASP A 151 -14.34 6.35 -0.69
C ASP A 151 -13.70 6.89 -1.99
N PRO A 152 -14.15 6.43 -3.16
CA PRO A 152 -13.56 6.84 -4.44
C PRO A 152 -13.64 8.34 -4.71
N ILE A 153 -14.68 9.02 -4.21
CA ILE A 153 -14.90 10.45 -4.47
C ILE A 153 -13.94 11.28 -3.61
N THR A 154 -13.91 11.01 -2.30
CA THR A 154 -13.04 11.73 -1.37
C THR A 154 -11.57 11.48 -1.66
N LEU A 155 -11.17 10.25 -2.00
CA LEU A 155 -9.78 9.95 -2.39
C LEU A 155 -9.39 10.65 -3.69
N LYS A 156 -10.30 10.66 -4.70
CA LYS A 156 -10.07 11.41 -5.94
C LYS A 156 -9.86 12.89 -5.65
N THR A 157 -10.73 13.52 -4.88
CA THR A 157 -10.61 14.94 -4.51
C THR A 157 -9.29 15.23 -3.82
N LEU A 158 -8.87 14.37 -2.88
CA LEU A 158 -7.60 14.51 -2.17
C LEU A 158 -6.39 14.40 -3.11
N CYS A 159 -6.41 13.46 -4.05
CA CYS A 159 -5.38 13.33 -5.09
C CYS A 159 -5.27 14.60 -5.94
N GLU A 160 -6.41 15.13 -6.41
CA GLU A 160 -6.47 16.34 -7.24
C GLU A 160 -5.98 17.57 -6.47
N MET A 161 -6.34 17.73 -5.20
CA MET A 161 -5.81 18.79 -4.33
C MET A 161 -4.30 18.65 -4.06
N SER A 162 -3.74 17.46 -4.26
CA SER A 162 -2.31 17.17 -4.09
C SER A 162 -1.53 17.26 -5.41
N GLY A 163 -2.16 17.73 -6.50
CA GLY A 163 -1.53 17.90 -7.81
C GLY A 163 -1.49 16.63 -8.68
N LEU A 164 -2.23 15.60 -8.31
CA LEU A 164 -2.32 14.34 -9.04
C LEU A 164 -3.64 14.25 -9.81
N ARG A 165 -3.59 13.77 -11.07
CA ARG A 165 -4.79 13.47 -11.85
C ARG A 165 -5.19 12.01 -11.64
N VAL A 166 -6.46 11.74 -11.38
CA VAL A 166 -6.97 10.37 -11.26
C VAL A 166 -7.50 9.90 -12.61
N ASP A 167 -6.81 8.97 -13.21
CA ASP A 167 -7.16 8.41 -14.53
C ASP A 167 -8.19 7.27 -14.45
N LYS A 168 -8.02 6.35 -13.49
CA LYS A 168 -8.87 5.15 -13.38
C LYS A 168 -9.10 4.74 -11.94
N ILE A 169 -10.31 4.25 -11.67
CA ILE A 169 -10.70 3.67 -10.38
C ILE A 169 -11.19 2.24 -10.63
N TYR A 170 -10.69 1.29 -9.85
CA TYR A 170 -11.02 -0.13 -9.97
C TYR A 170 -11.65 -0.67 -8.68
N TRP A 171 -12.74 -1.39 -8.81
CA TRP A 171 -13.31 -2.17 -7.72
C TRP A 171 -12.76 -3.59 -7.75
N VAL A 172 -11.93 -3.92 -6.76
CA VAL A 172 -11.36 -5.27 -6.64
C VAL A 172 -12.23 -6.11 -5.72
N ARG A 173 -12.87 -7.15 -6.26
CA ARG A 173 -13.66 -8.11 -5.48
C ARG A 173 -12.87 -9.40 -5.31
N LYS A 174 -12.79 -9.90 -4.07
CA LYS A 174 -12.33 -11.27 -3.83
C LYS A 174 -13.34 -12.23 -4.46
N LYS A 175 -12.91 -13.11 -5.39
CA LYS A 175 -13.79 -14.22 -5.84
C LYS A 175 -14.19 -15.00 -4.59
N GLN A 176 -15.46 -14.99 -4.25
CA GLN A 176 -15.99 -15.95 -3.30
C GLN A 176 -15.89 -17.30 -3.97
N GLY A 177 -15.07 -18.22 -3.39
CA GLY A 177 -15.13 -19.61 -3.79
C GLY A 177 -16.56 -20.08 -3.59
N PHE A 178 -17.18 -20.59 -4.65
CA PHE A 178 -18.43 -21.31 -4.51
C PHE A 178 -18.13 -22.48 -3.57
N LEU A 179 -18.75 -22.47 -2.40
CA LEU A 179 -18.86 -23.68 -1.58
C LEU A 179 -19.56 -24.74 -2.46
N LYS A 180 -18.79 -25.76 -2.84
CA LYS A 180 -19.36 -27.01 -3.37
C LYS A 180 -19.94 -27.79 -2.21
#